data_492bdcfda7d84a500f95dfec060b39d5
#
_entry.id   492bdcfda7d84a500f95dfec060b39d5
#
_cell.length_a   1.000
_cell.length_b   1.000
_cell.length_c   1.000
_cell.angle_alpha   90.00
_cell.angle_beta   90.00
_cell.angle_gamma   90.00
#
_symmetry.space_group_name_H-M   'P 1'
#
loop_
_entity.id
_entity.type
_entity.pdbx_description
1 polymer ?
#
loop_
_entity_poly.entity_id
_entity_poly.type
_entity_poly.pdbx_seq_one_letter_code
_entity_poly.pdbx_strand_id
1 'polypeptide(L)'
;ELMIARSLGITGHDIMFSSNDTPAADFELADKLGAIVNFDDISHIEFFERVAGPIPKTVSCRFNPGGLFQLSNGIMDNPGDSKYGMTTEQLFEAFRMLKAKGAEDFGIHAFLASNTVTNDYYPKLARILFELAVRLERETGAHVAFINLSGGVGIPYLPEQQANDIRAIGEGVHAAYDEILVPAGMGDVAICTEMGRFMMGPYGCLVTKAIHEKQIYKDYIGVDASAVDLIRPAMYGAYHHITVMGQPGGADKTAAPVTDTYDITGNLCENNDKFAIDRELPHIDMGDLLVIHDTGAHGYSMGYNYNGRLRSAEVLLRPDGSADLIRRAERPGDYFATLDVLPSGRELLAKSRAESARRRAQDERLAVAAQWNKRIQIAEAKEKNMDIRNLEGSIVA
;
A
#
# COMPACT_ATOMS: atom_id res chain seq x y z
N GLU A 1 1.02 4.86 11.12
CA GLU A 1 0.02 3.76 11.15
C GLU A 1 -0.52 3.53 12.56
N LEU A 2 0.29 3.59 13.64
CA LEU A 2 -0.20 3.49 15.03
C LEU A 2 -1.31 4.50 15.34
N MET A 3 -1.23 5.74 14.83
CA MET A 3 -2.29 6.74 14.99
C MET A 3 -3.59 6.32 14.30
N ILE A 4 -3.51 5.64 13.16
CA ILE A 4 -4.68 5.10 12.43
C ILE A 4 -5.29 3.96 13.24
N ALA A 5 -4.48 3.00 13.68
CA ALA A 5 -4.92 1.89 14.54
C ALA A 5 -5.66 2.42 15.77
N ARG A 6 -5.07 3.38 16.48
CA ARG A 6 -5.69 4.03 17.63
C ARG A 6 -7.03 4.70 17.28
N SER A 7 -7.13 5.36 16.13
CA SER A 7 -8.38 6.03 15.72
C SER A 7 -9.51 5.04 15.40
N LEU A 8 -9.15 3.81 15.06
CA LEU A 8 -10.07 2.70 14.81
C LEU A 8 -10.36 1.86 16.07
N GLY A 9 -9.77 2.22 17.24
CA GLY A 9 -9.92 1.48 18.48
C GLY A 9 -9.13 0.18 18.55
N ILE A 10 -8.18 -0.04 17.63
CA ILE A 10 -7.29 -1.21 17.64
C ILE A 10 -6.17 -0.96 18.65
N THR A 11 -5.97 -1.90 19.60
CA THR A 11 -5.00 -1.79 20.69
C THR A 11 -4.46 -3.17 21.07
N GLY A 12 -3.43 -3.20 21.93
CA GLY A 12 -2.89 -4.45 22.46
C GLY A 12 -2.22 -5.31 21.39
N HIS A 13 -2.31 -6.60 21.56
CA HIS A 13 -1.67 -7.59 20.69
C HIS A 13 -2.31 -7.71 19.29
N ASP A 14 -3.39 -6.98 19.02
CA ASP A 14 -3.93 -6.82 17.67
C ASP A 14 -3.04 -5.88 16.80
N ILE A 15 -2.04 -5.24 17.42
CA ILE A 15 -1.03 -4.44 16.74
C ILE A 15 0.32 -5.12 16.87
N MET A 16 0.93 -5.44 15.73
CA MET A 16 2.34 -5.79 15.63
C MET A 16 3.09 -4.61 15.02
N PHE A 17 3.90 -3.93 15.84
CA PHE A 17 4.63 -2.74 15.46
C PHE A 17 6.03 -3.09 14.98
N SER A 18 6.22 -3.11 13.66
CA SER A 18 7.51 -3.30 13.00
C SER A 18 7.97 -1.98 12.40
N SER A 19 9.11 -1.50 12.86
CA SER A 19 9.74 -0.26 12.37
C SER A 19 11.26 -0.44 12.40
N ASN A 20 11.97 0.40 11.65
CA ASN A 20 13.43 0.47 11.65
C ASN A 20 13.85 1.91 11.93
N ASP A 21 15.03 2.11 12.52
CA ASP A 21 15.52 3.43 12.95
C ASP A 21 14.44 4.19 13.76
N THR A 22 13.78 3.50 14.68
CA THR A 22 12.52 3.92 15.29
C THR A 22 12.69 5.14 16.21
N PRO A 23 11.97 6.26 15.97
CA PRO A 23 11.99 7.42 16.86
C PRO A 23 11.39 7.11 18.24
N ALA A 24 11.83 7.87 19.26
CA ALA A 24 11.33 7.73 20.63
C ALA A 24 9.79 7.81 20.72
N ALA A 25 9.20 8.79 20.04
CA ALA A 25 7.74 9.01 20.05
C ALA A 25 6.95 7.82 19.50
N ASP A 26 7.51 7.06 18.56
CA ASP A 26 6.86 5.90 17.98
C ASP A 26 6.90 4.70 18.95
N PHE A 27 8.03 4.49 19.63
CA PHE A 27 8.11 3.50 20.71
C PHE A 27 7.18 3.84 21.89
N GLU A 28 7.15 5.11 22.32
CA GLU A 28 6.23 5.56 23.35
C GLU A 28 4.77 5.33 22.97
N LEU A 29 4.41 5.56 21.69
CA LEU A 29 3.04 5.34 21.24
C LEU A 29 2.71 3.84 21.13
N ALA A 30 3.65 3.02 20.65
CA ALA A 30 3.49 1.57 20.57
C ALA A 30 3.27 0.97 21.96
N ASP A 31 4.08 1.36 22.96
CA ASP A 31 3.95 0.95 24.33
C ASP A 31 2.60 1.36 24.95
N LYS A 32 2.22 2.65 24.77
CA LYS A 32 0.92 3.16 25.25
C LYS A 32 -0.29 2.43 24.66
N LEU A 33 -0.14 1.90 23.45
CA LEU A 33 -1.19 1.08 22.81
C LEU A 33 -1.13 -0.38 23.21
N GLY A 34 -0.09 -0.81 23.94
CA GLY A 34 0.15 -2.21 24.31
C GLY A 34 0.51 -3.09 23.11
N ALA A 35 1.05 -2.51 22.04
CA ALA A 35 1.41 -3.22 20.82
C ALA A 35 2.56 -4.20 21.07
N ILE A 36 2.58 -5.30 20.33
CA ILE A 36 3.77 -6.15 20.21
C ILE A 36 4.84 -5.36 19.48
N VAL A 37 5.96 -5.07 20.12
CA VAL A 37 7.08 -4.37 19.53
C VAL A 37 8.04 -5.35 18.87
N ASN A 38 8.32 -5.14 17.59
CA ASN A 38 9.33 -5.89 16.85
C ASN A 38 10.63 -5.08 16.81
N PHE A 39 11.65 -5.51 17.55
CA PHE A 39 12.95 -4.86 17.58
C PHE A 39 13.73 -5.18 16.31
N ASP A 40 14.03 -4.15 15.55
CA ASP A 40 14.78 -4.26 14.29
C ASP A 40 16.29 -4.44 14.52
N ASP A 41 16.82 -3.82 15.57
CA ASP A 41 18.24 -3.91 15.96
C ASP A 41 18.40 -4.08 17.47
N ILE A 42 19.52 -4.71 17.88
CA ILE A 42 19.81 -4.97 19.30
C ILE A 42 19.94 -3.69 20.12
N SER A 43 20.41 -2.59 19.52
CA SER A 43 20.53 -1.28 20.18
C SER A 43 19.17 -0.67 20.53
N HIS A 44 18.11 -1.08 19.85
CA HIS A 44 16.75 -0.62 20.12
C HIS A 44 16.22 -1.09 21.48
N ILE A 45 16.76 -2.17 22.05
CA ILE A 45 16.31 -2.72 23.33
C ILE A 45 16.55 -1.72 24.45
N GLU A 46 17.80 -1.24 24.60
CA GLU A 46 18.13 -0.24 25.63
C GLU A 46 17.53 1.13 25.31
N PHE A 47 17.39 1.45 24.02
CA PHE A 47 16.73 2.69 23.63
C PHE A 47 15.26 2.68 24.01
N PHE A 48 14.54 1.58 23.78
CA PHE A 48 13.15 1.41 24.18
C PHE A 48 12.97 1.59 25.68
N GLU A 49 13.76 0.90 26.52
CA GLU A 49 13.68 1.05 27.98
C GLU A 49 13.85 2.50 28.45
N ARG A 50 14.76 3.22 27.80
CA ARG A 50 15.03 4.63 28.15
C ARG A 50 13.88 5.56 27.79
N VAL A 51 13.14 5.30 26.71
CA VAL A 51 12.12 6.23 26.20
C VAL A 51 10.68 5.80 26.49
N ALA A 52 10.40 4.51 26.48
CA ALA A 52 9.04 3.97 26.63
C ALA A 52 8.80 3.31 27.99
N GLY A 53 9.85 2.76 28.61
CA GLY A 53 9.75 2.10 29.92
C GLY A 53 10.18 0.64 29.90
N PRO A 54 9.74 -0.19 30.86
CA PRO A 54 10.13 -1.58 30.96
C PRO A 54 9.83 -2.38 29.69
N ILE A 55 10.65 -3.38 29.38
CA ILE A 55 10.41 -4.28 28.26
C ILE A 55 9.06 -5.00 28.44
N PRO A 56 8.20 -5.01 27.41
CA PRO A 56 6.93 -5.75 27.43
C PRO A 56 7.15 -7.26 27.59
N LYS A 57 6.15 -7.97 28.11
CA LYS A 57 6.20 -9.43 28.25
C LYS A 57 6.25 -10.16 26.92
N THR A 58 5.55 -9.64 25.91
CA THR A 58 5.52 -10.18 24.55
C THR A 58 6.26 -9.23 23.61
N VAL A 59 7.31 -9.72 22.97
CA VAL A 59 8.18 -8.96 22.08
C VAL A 59 8.55 -9.76 20.84
N SER A 60 9.02 -9.09 19.80
CA SER A 60 9.53 -9.73 18.60
C SER A 60 10.90 -9.15 18.24
N CYS A 61 11.71 -9.93 17.52
CA CYS A 61 12.97 -9.47 16.96
C CYS A 61 13.01 -9.77 15.47
N ARG A 62 13.52 -8.80 14.70
CA ARG A 62 13.69 -8.95 13.26
C ARG A 62 15.01 -9.61 12.94
N PHE A 63 14.93 -10.71 12.22
CA PHE A 63 16.08 -11.49 11.76
C PHE A 63 16.50 -11.07 10.34
N ASN A 64 17.81 -10.98 10.12
CA ASN A 64 18.44 -10.84 8.82
C ASN A 64 19.40 -12.01 8.59
N PRO A 65 19.11 -12.94 7.65
CA PRO A 65 19.96 -14.11 7.39
C PRO A 65 21.25 -13.76 6.63
N GLY A 66 21.48 -12.51 6.25
CA GLY A 66 22.60 -12.12 5.41
C GLY A 66 22.55 -12.78 4.03
N GLY A 67 23.71 -13.01 3.43
CA GLY A 67 23.83 -13.57 2.08
C GLY A 67 23.40 -15.04 1.92
N LEU A 68 22.85 -15.67 2.97
CA LEU A 68 22.34 -17.06 2.91
C LEU A 68 21.02 -17.19 2.15
N PHE A 69 20.31 -16.09 1.94
CA PHE A 69 19.03 -16.06 1.26
C PHE A 69 19.08 -15.08 0.08
N GLN A 70 19.10 -15.58 -1.14
CA GLN A 70 19.14 -14.77 -2.35
C GLN A 70 17.86 -14.94 -3.14
N LEU A 71 17.13 -13.84 -3.36
CA LEU A 71 16.01 -13.72 -4.28
C LEU A 71 16.21 -12.45 -5.10
N SER A 72 16.48 -12.61 -6.37
CA SER A 72 16.62 -11.48 -7.30
C SER A 72 15.26 -11.10 -7.87
N ASN A 73 14.61 -10.09 -7.32
CA ASN A 73 13.42 -9.47 -7.91
C ASN A 73 13.57 -7.97 -8.16
N GLY A 74 14.76 -7.41 -7.96
CA GLY A 74 15.09 -6.00 -8.24
C GLY A 74 14.41 -4.96 -7.33
N ILE A 75 13.62 -5.39 -6.33
CA ILE A 75 12.90 -4.48 -5.41
C ILE A 75 13.57 -4.41 -4.04
N MET A 76 14.21 -5.48 -3.62
CA MET A 76 15.02 -5.53 -2.41
C MET A 76 16.41 -6.05 -2.74
N ASP A 77 17.39 -5.41 -2.12
CA ASP A 77 18.80 -5.85 -2.17
C ASP A 77 18.97 -7.22 -1.50
N ASN A 78 20.13 -7.82 -1.70
CA ASN A 78 20.50 -8.99 -0.90
C ASN A 78 20.31 -8.68 0.59
N PRO A 79 19.84 -9.62 1.41
CA PRO A 79 19.66 -9.37 2.84
C PRO A 79 20.89 -8.79 3.54
N GLY A 80 22.10 -9.13 3.08
CA GLY A 80 23.35 -8.58 3.58
C GLY A 80 23.58 -7.10 3.30
N ASP A 81 22.91 -6.55 2.29
CA ASP A 81 22.99 -5.13 1.90
C ASP A 81 21.77 -4.34 2.43
N SER A 82 20.78 -5.03 3.00
CA SER A 82 19.58 -4.39 3.52
C SER A 82 19.85 -3.79 4.91
N LYS A 83 19.22 -2.63 5.18
CA LYS A 83 19.34 -1.91 6.45
C LYS A 83 18.56 -2.53 7.61
N TYR A 84 17.97 -3.69 7.44
CA TYR A 84 16.98 -4.27 8.36
C TYR A 84 17.49 -5.51 9.06
N GLY A 85 17.17 -5.58 10.36
CA GLY A 85 17.23 -6.80 11.14
C GLY A 85 18.60 -7.16 11.70
N MET A 86 18.60 -8.06 12.65
CA MET A 86 19.76 -8.54 13.41
C MET A 86 20.41 -9.74 12.73
N THR A 87 21.73 -9.84 12.80
CA THR A 87 22.45 -11.08 12.45
C THR A 87 22.03 -12.23 13.38
N THR A 88 22.42 -13.46 13.04
CA THR A 88 22.16 -14.62 13.91
C THR A 88 22.71 -14.39 15.32
N GLU A 89 23.93 -13.93 15.45
CA GLU A 89 24.61 -13.71 16.74
C GLU A 89 23.90 -12.63 17.57
N GLN A 90 23.57 -11.51 16.94
CA GLN A 90 22.81 -10.43 17.58
C GLN A 90 21.41 -10.88 18.01
N LEU A 91 20.72 -11.69 17.21
CA LEU A 91 19.40 -12.21 17.55
C LEU A 91 19.43 -13.09 18.81
N PHE A 92 20.41 -14.01 18.91
CA PHE A 92 20.58 -14.83 20.11
C PHE A 92 20.91 -14.00 21.35
N GLU A 93 21.73 -12.97 21.20
CA GLU A 93 22.03 -12.04 22.29
C GLU A 93 20.82 -11.21 22.69
N ALA A 94 20.07 -10.67 21.71
CA ALA A 94 18.84 -9.92 21.96
C ALA A 94 17.81 -10.74 22.73
N PHE A 95 17.63 -12.02 22.39
CA PHE A 95 16.75 -12.93 23.12
C PHE A 95 17.18 -13.11 24.59
N ARG A 96 18.50 -13.29 24.85
CA ARG A 96 19.02 -13.37 26.23
C ARG A 96 18.80 -12.06 26.98
N MET A 97 19.10 -10.92 26.35
CA MET A 97 18.89 -9.58 26.93
C MET A 97 17.43 -9.33 27.28
N LEU A 98 16.52 -9.55 26.36
CA LEU A 98 15.09 -9.34 26.54
C LEU A 98 14.51 -10.25 27.64
N LYS A 99 14.93 -11.53 27.65
CA LYS A 99 14.54 -12.48 28.70
C LYS A 99 15.03 -12.02 30.08
N ALA A 100 16.27 -11.57 30.19
CA ALA A 100 16.81 -11.03 31.44
C ALA A 100 16.09 -9.77 31.91
N LYS A 101 15.47 -9.01 30.98
CA LYS A 101 14.68 -7.81 31.22
C LYS A 101 13.20 -8.10 31.46
N GLY A 102 12.77 -9.37 31.46
CA GLY A 102 11.42 -9.80 31.85
C GLY A 102 10.48 -10.12 30.71
N ALA A 103 10.96 -10.22 29.48
CA ALA A 103 10.16 -10.77 28.38
C ALA A 103 9.88 -12.26 28.60
N GLU A 104 8.67 -12.69 28.33
CA GLU A 104 8.18 -14.06 28.54
C GLU A 104 7.92 -14.76 27.19
N ASP A 105 7.20 -14.09 26.27
CA ASP A 105 6.83 -14.59 24.95
C ASP A 105 7.62 -13.87 23.84
N PHE A 106 8.24 -14.65 22.97
CA PHE A 106 9.11 -14.13 21.92
C PHE A 106 8.55 -14.41 20.54
N GLY A 107 8.65 -13.42 19.67
CA GLY A 107 8.40 -13.55 18.25
C GLY A 107 9.69 -13.47 17.44
N ILE A 108 9.69 -14.12 16.29
CA ILE A 108 10.71 -13.94 15.25
C ILE A 108 10.04 -13.36 14.02
N HIS A 109 10.63 -12.32 13.46
CA HIS A 109 10.15 -11.67 12.24
C HIS A 109 11.26 -11.67 11.19
N ALA A 110 10.93 -11.87 9.91
CA ALA A 110 11.85 -11.61 8.81
C ALA A 110 11.10 -11.16 7.56
N PHE A 111 11.57 -10.08 6.95
CA PHE A 111 11.07 -9.58 5.68
C PHE A 111 12.21 -9.52 4.68
N LEU A 112 12.27 -10.46 3.73
CA LEU A 112 13.42 -10.71 2.87
C LEU A 112 13.16 -10.43 1.39
N ALA A 113 11.90 -10.26 1.00
CA ALA A 113 11.53 -10.03 -0.39
C ALA A 113 10.24 -9.23 -0.52
N SER A 114 10.05 -8.61 -1.67
CA SER A 114 8.81 -7.91 -2.03
C SER A 114 8.37 -8.32 -3.43
N ASN A 115 7.08 -8.60 -3.59
CA ASN A 115 6.46 -9.03 -4.85
C ASN A 115 7.09 -10.28 -5.48
N THR A 116 7.22 -11.35 -4.70
CA THR A 116 7.61 -12.65 -5.27
C THR A 116 6.41 -13.32 -5.95
N VAL A 117 6.57 -13.71 -7.20
CA VAL A 117 5.54 -14.43 -7.98
C VAL A 117 5.93 -15.91 -8.11
N THR A 118 6.20 -16.55 -6.95
CA THR A 118 6.51 -17.97 -6.84
C THR A 118 5.93 -18.54 -5.55
N ASN A 119 5.38 -19.73 -5.62
CA ASN A 119 4.82 -20.43 -4.46
C ASN A 119 5.89 -20.92 -3.46
N ASP A 120 7.17 -20.91 -3.84
CA ASP A 120 8.27 -21.47 -3.04
C ASP A 120 8.82 -20.53 -1.97
N TYR A 121 8.59 -19.22 -2.10
CA TYR A 121 9.22 -18.24 -1.23
C TYR A 121 8.87 -18.45 0.24
N TYR A 122 7.57 -18.45 0.55
CA TYR A 122 7.11 -18.60 1.93
C TYR A 122 7.46 -19.95 2.57
N PRO A 123 7.30 -21.09 1.91
CA PRO A 123 7.75 -22.37 2.45
C PRO A 123 9.26 -22.38 2.74
N LYS A 124 10.09 -21.80 1.89
CA LYS A 124 11.56 -21.68 2.13
C LYS A 124 11.87 -20.77 3.32
N LEU A 125 11.23 -19.61 3.39
CA LEU A 125 11.38 -18.69 4.52
C LEU A 125 10.91 -19.35 5.82
N ALA A 126 9.77 -20.02 5.81
CA ALA A 126 9.25 -20.75 6.96
C ALA A 126 10.23 -21.77 7.50
N ARG A 127 10.85 -22.61 6.64
CA ARG A 127 11.87 -23.57 7.07
C ARG A 127 13.04 -22.91 7.80
N ILE A 128 13.57 -21.83 7.23
CA ILE A 128 14.68 -21.07 7.83
C ILE A 128 14.30 -20.55 9.22
N LEU A 129 13.11 -19.93 9.34
CA LEU A 129 12.68 -19.35 10.61
C LEU A 129 12.29 -20.42 11.63
N PHE A 130 11.73 -21.53 11.21
CA PHE A 130 11.36 -22.64 12.11
C PHE A 130 12.61 -23.32 12.69
N GLU A 131 13.60 -23.62 11.87
CA GLU A 131 14.89 -24.14 12.31
C GLU A 131 15.59 -23.15 13.27
N LEU A 132 15.55 -21.86 12.96
CA LEU A 132 16.10 -20.81 13.82
C LEU A 132 15.34 -20.73 15.16
N ALA A 133 14.00 -20.83 15.15
CA ALA A 133 13.18 -20.83 16.36
C ALA A 133 13.54 -21.98 17.31
N VAL A 134 13.65 -23.20 16.76
CA VAL A 134 14.06 -24.38 17.53
C VAL A 134 15.44 -24.18 18.18
N ARG A 135 16.39 -23.59 17.45
CA ARG A 135 17.72 -23.28 17.98
C ARG A 135 17.66 -22.19 19.06
N LEU A 136 16.93 -21.12 18.83
CA LEU A 136 16.78 -20.01 19.77
C LEU A 136 16.19 -20.49 21.11
N GLU A 137 15.08 -21.22 21.05
CA GLU A 137 14.46 -21.75 22.27
C GLU A 137 15.40 -22.69 23.03
N ARG A 138 16.03 -23.63 22.35
CA ARG A 138 16.98 -24.56 22.95
C ARG A 138 18.20 -23.88 23.58
N GLU A 139 18.77 -22.87 22.93
CA GLU A 139 20.04 -22.25 23.34
C GLU A 139 19.89 -21.07 24.29
N THR A 140 18.71 -20.41 24.30
CA THR A 140 18.42 -19.26 25.17
C THR A 140 17.41 -19.60 26.26
N GLY A 141 16.65 -20.66 26.08
CA GLY A 141 15.50 -21.01 26.92
C GLY A 141 14.38 -19.96 26.88
N ALA A 142 14.36 -19.10 25.86
CA ALA A 142 13.28 -18.16 25.61
C ALA A 142 12.14 -18.88 24.90
N HIS A 143 10.91 -18.68 25.35
CA HIS A 143 9.73 -19.29 24.72
C HIS A 143 9.38 -18.57 23.43
N VAL A 144 9.46 -19.26 22.29
CA VAL A 144 9.03 -18.72 20.98
C VAL A 144 7.55 -18.95 20.80
N ALA A 145 6.76 -17.92 21.01
CA ALA A 145 5.29 -17.99 20.96
C ALA A 145 4.74 -17.80 19.54
N PHE A 146 5.44 -17.07 18.67
CA PHE A 146 4.99 -16.84 17.30
C PHE A 146 6.14 -16.60 16.32
N ILE A 147 5.87 -16.85 15.05
CA ILE A 147 6.78 -16.53 13.94
C ILE A 147 6.02 -15.73 12.90
N ASN A 148 6.52 -14.52 12.60
CA ASN A 148 5.95 -13.65 11.59
C ASN A 148 6.75 -13.76 10.28
N LEU A 149 6.13 -14.39 9.28
CA LEU A 149 6.71 -14.54 7.93
C LEU A 149 6.65 -13.23 7.13
N SER A 150 6.09 -12.15 7.72
CA SER A 150 5.95 -10.83 7.12
C SER A 150 5.19 -10.83 5.79
N GLY A 151 5.60 -9.96 4.86
CA GLY A 151 5.06 -9.83 3.52
C GLY A 151 5.89 -10.57 2.47
N GLY A 152 5.76 -10.14 1.24
CA GLY A 152 6.57 -10.64 0.12
C GLY A 152 5.79 -11.41 -0.93
N VAL A 153 4.67 -12.06 -0.59
CA VAL A 153 3.80 -12.69 -1.60
C VAL A 153 3.29 -11.61 -2.55
N GLY A 154 3.62 -11.79 -3.82
CA GLY A 154 3.36 -10.83 -4.87
C GLY A 154 2.09 -11.11 -5.66
N ILE A 155 1.83 -10.20 -6.59
CA ILE A 155 0.79 -10.30 -7.61
C ILE A 155 1.43 -10.25 -9.00
N PRO A 156 0.81 -10.83 -10.01
CA PRO A 156 1.31 -10.79 -11.38
C PRO A 156 1.02 -9.40 -11.98
N TYR A 157 2.00 -8.51 -11.98
CA TYR A 157 1.88 -7.22 -12.65
C TYR A 157 2.00 -7.34 -14.17
N LEU A 158 2.86 -8.25 -14.65
CA LEU A 158 3.09 -8.48 -16.08
C LEU A 158 2.10 -9.53 -16.61
N PRO A 159 1.58 -9.38 -17.84
CA PRO A 159 0.58 -10.29 -18.40
C PRO A 159 1.04 -11.76 -18.49
N GLU A 160 2.35 -12.00 -18.63
CA GLU A 160 2.94 -13.34 -18.73
C GLU A 160 3.21 -14.01 -17.38
N GLN A 161 3.10 -13.27 -16.28
CA GLN A 161 3.31 -13.80 -14.92
C GLN A 161 2.10 -14.63 -14.48
N GLN A 162 2.38 -15.73 -13.79
CA GLN A 162 1.34 -16.51 -13.14
C GLN A 162 1.07 -16.01 -11.72
N ALA A 163 -0.20 -15.97 -11.34
CA ALA A 163 -0.59 -15.64 -9.98
C ALA A 163 -0.09 -16.71 -8.99
N ASN A 164 0.27 -16.27 -7.80
CA ASN A 164 0.57 -17.17 -6.70
C ASN A 164 -0.68 -17.97 -6.29
N ASP A 165 -0.49 -19.25 -6.03
CA ASP A 165 -1.50 -20.09 -5.39
C ASP A 165 -1.31 -20.04 -3.86
N ILE A 166 -2.14 -19.25 -3.19
CA ILE A 166 -2.05 -19.07 -1.73
C ILE A 166 -2.33 -20.36 -0.95
N ARG A 167 -3.07 -21.30 -1.52
CA ARG A 167 -3.33 -22.60 -0.89
C ARG A 167 -2.08 -23.48 -0.95
N ALA A 168 -1.45 -23.57 -2.11
CA ALA A 168 -0.18 -24.28 -2.26
C ALA A 168 0.93 -23.68 -1.36
N ILE A 169 0.98 -22.35 -1.24
CA ILE A 169 1.87 -21.66 -0.29
C ILE A 169 1.56 -22.09 1.15
N GLY A 170 0.29 -22.05 1.55
CA GLY A 170 -0.13 -22.46 2.89
C GLY A 170 0.18 -23.94 3.20
N GLU A 171 -0.08 -24.83 2.26
CA GLU A 171 0.28 -26.26 2.37
C GLU A 171 1.78 -26.46 2.55
N GLY A 172 2.60 -25.72 1.80
CA GLY A 172 4.06 -25.78 1.93
C GLY A 172 4.57 -25.26 3.27
N VAL A 173 3.98 -24.18 3.81
CA VAL A 173 4.29 -23.67 5.16
C VAL A 173 3.85 -24.69 6.23
N HIS A 174 2.67 -25.26 6.10
CA HIS A 174 2.14 -26.26 7.04
C HIS A 174 3.00 -27.51 7.07
N ALA A 175 3.42 -28.01 5.90
CA ALA A 175 4.33 -29.15 5.82
C ALA A 175 5.67 -28.88 6.52
N ALA A 176 6.23 -27.65 6.37
CA ALA A 176 7.45 -27.26 7.09
C ALA A 176 7.21 -27.18 8.61
N TYR A 177 6.02 -26.73 9.04
CA TYR A 177 5.64 -26.67 10.45
C TYR A 177 5.62 -28.08 11.08
N ASP A 178 4.94 -29.02 10.43
CA ASP A 178 4.82 -30.41 10.89
C ASP A 178 6.16 -31.12 10.91
N GLU A 179 7.04 -30.81 9.98
CA GLU A 179 8.36 -31.43 9.87
C GLU A 179 9.36 -30.89 10.91
N ILE A 180 9.28 -29.60 11.27
CA ILE A 180 10.33 -28.91 12.06
C ILE A 180 9.85 -28.59 13.47
N LEU A 181 8.70 -27.90 13.62
CA LEU A 181 8.25 -27.40 14.91
C LEU A 181 7.57 -28.47 15.75
N VAL A 182 6.71 -29.28 15.16
CA VAL A 182 5.98 -30.32 15.89
C VAL A 182 6.90 -31.34 16.56
N PRO A 183 7.92 -31.90 15.88
CA PRO A 183 8.87 -32.83 16.50
C PRO A 183 9.76 -32.18 17.55
N ALA A 184 9.96 -30.85 17.49
CA ALA A 184 10.70 -30.10 18.49
C ALA A 184 9.88 -29.79 19.76
N GLY A 185 8.60 -30.16 19.79
CA GLY A 185 7.70 -29.85 20.89
C GLY A 185 7.12 -28.42 20.84
N MET A 186 7.24 -27.73 19.69
CA MET A 186 6.82 -26.34 19.45
C MET A 186 5.55 -26.29 18.58
N GLY A 187 4.64 -27.25 18.72
CA GLY A 187 3.41 -27.35 17.93
C GLY A 187 2.33 -26.32 18.31
N ASP A 188 2.61 -25.42 19.23
CA ASP A 188 1.75 -24.31 19.65
C ASP A 188 2.20 -22.94 19.13
N VAL A 189 3.32 -22.87 18.42
CA VAL A 189 3.84 -21.62 17.84
C VAL A 189 2.88 -21.06 16.79
N ALA A 190 2.43 -19.83 17.01
CA ALA A 190 1.53 -19.15 16.06
C ALA A 190 2.28 -18.63 14.81
N ILE A 191 1.64 -18.70 13.65
CA ILE A 191 2.19 -18.15 12.41
C ILE A 191 1.44 -16.87 12.04
N CYS A 192 2.19 -15.79 11.85
CA CYS A 192 1.69 -14.49 11.43
C CYS A 192 2.18 -14.12 10.03
N THR A 193 1.41 -13.32 9.31
CA THR A 193 1.76 -12.83 7.97
C THR A 193 1.32 -11.38 7.77
N GLU A 194 1.99 -10.66 6.84
CA GLU A 194 1.73 -9.24 6.51
C GLU A 194 1.52 -9.08 5.00
N MET A 195 0.56 -9.76 4.42
CA MET A 195 0.37 -9.89 2.98
C MET A 195 -0.37 -8.68 2.33
N GLY A 196 0.00 -7.45 2.65
CA GLY A 196 -0.70 -6.24 2.20
C GLY A 196 -0.87 -6.14 0.69
N ARG A 197 0.20 -6.34 -0.08
CA ARG A 197 0.14 -6.29 -1.56
C ARG A 197 -0.76 -7.37 -2.13
N PHE A 198 -0.61 -8.60 -1.68
CA PHE A 198 -1.41 -9.73 -2.16
C PHE A 198 -2.90 -9.51 -1.91
N MET A 199 -3.24 -8.97 -0.75
CA MET A 199 -4.63 -8.72 -0.33
C MET A 199 -5.26 -7.52 -1.03
N MET A 200 -4.50 -6.45 -1.29
CA MET A 200 -5.07 -5.16 -1.71
C MET A 200 -4.68 -4.75 -3.13
N GLY A 201 -3.50 -5.16 -3.61
CA GLY A 201 -2.95 -4.70 -4.88
C GLY A 201 -3.93 -4.77 -6.06
N PRO A 202 -4.53 -5.94 -6.35
CA PRO A 202 -5.41 -6.15 -7.49
C PRO A 202 -6.76 -5.40 -7.41
N TYR A 203 -7.11 -4.91 -6.23
CA TYR A 203 -8.42 -4.29 -5.97
C TYR A 203 -8.43 -2.77 -6.06
N GLY A 204 -7.35 -2.15 -6.55
CA GLY A 204 -7.28 -0.73 -6.78
C GLY A 204 -6.77 -0.39 -8.17
N CYS A 205 -7.26 0.71 -8.71
CA CYS A 205 -6.77 1.28 -9.96
C CYS A 205 -6.66 2.81 -9.83
N LEU A 206 -5.74 3.38 -10.61
CA LEU A 206 -5.67 4.83 -10.84
C LEU A 206 -6.37 5.12 -12.16
N VAL A 207 -7.40 5.96 -12.12
CA VAL A 207 -8.10 6.46 -13.31
C VAL A 207 -7.59 7.84 -13.63
N THR A 208 -7.15 8.04 -14.87
CA THR A 208 -6.60 9.31 -15.35
C THR A 208 -7.07 9.60 -16.77
N LYS A 209 -6.99 10.86 -17.17
CA LYS A 209 -7.44 11.34 -18.49
C LYS A 209 -6.26 11.76 -19.34
N ALA A 210 -6.26 11.37 -20.62
CA ALA A 210 -5.35 11.90 -21.62
C ALA A 210 -5.67 13.38 -21.88
N ILE A 211 -4.68 14.26 -21.68
CA ILE A 211 -4.84 15.72 -21.81
C ILE A 211 -3.96 16.34 -22.87
N HIS A 212 -2.84 15.69 -23.22
CA HIS A 212 -1.92 16.16 -24.25
C HIS A 212 -1.30 14.99 -25.00
N GLU A 213 -1.18 15.18 -26.31
CA GLU A 213 -0.35 14.35 -27.18
C GLU A 213 0.88 15.16 -27.60
N LYS A 214 2.05 14.52 -27.61
CA LYS A 214 3.29 15.08 -28.15
C LYS A 214 3.96 14.08 -29.06
N GLN A 215 4.26 14.49 -30.29
CA GLN A 215 4.98 13.71 -31.27
C GLN A 215 6.33 14.39 -31.50
N ILE A 216 7.39 13.84 -30.94
CA ILE A 216 8.76 14.35 -31.11
C ILE A 216 9.69 13.20 -31.53
N TYR A 217 10.65 12.78 -30.71
CA TYR A 217 11.46 11.58 -30.97
C TYR A 217 10.72 10.28 -30.59
N LYS A 218 9.67 10.39 -29.81
CA LYS A 218 8.72 9.37 -29.42
C LYS A 218 7.33 9.98 -29.37
N ASP A 219 6.32 9.13 -29.30
CA ASP A 219 4.94 9.56 -29.05
C ASP A 219 4.63 9.50 -27.55
N TYR A 220 4.19 10.64 -27.02
CA TYR A 220 3.87 10.82 -25.61
C TYR A 220 2.41 11.16 -25.42
N ILE A 221 1.78 10.48 -24.47
CA ILE A 221 0.46 10.85 -23.97
C ILE A 221 0.63 11.43 -22.57
N GLY A 222 0.39 12.74 -22.45
CA GLY A 222 0.34 13.43 -21.16
C GLY A 222 -1.02 13.22 -20.51
N VAL A 223 -1.02 12.83 -19.23
CA VAL A 223 -2.23 12.61 -18.45
C VAL A 223 -2.36 13.62 -17.31
N ASP A 224 -3.56 13.73 -16.72
CA ASP A 224 -3.83 14.64 -15.59
C ASP A 224 -3.35 14.10 -14.23
N ALA A 225 -3.04 12.81 -14.12
CA ALA A 225 -2.32 12.23 -12.99
C ALA A 225 -0.80 12.41 -13.11
N SER A 226 -0.07 12.11 -12.04
CA SER A 226 1.39 12.16 -12.00
C SER A 226 1.95 11.15 -10.98
N ALA A 227 3.27 11.07 -10.85
CA ALA A 227 3.92 10.26 -9.82
C ALA A 227 3.52 10.64 -8.39
N VAL A 228 2.89 11.80 -8.18
CA VAL A 228 2.24 12.20 -6.91
C VAL A 228 1.13 11.21 -6.53
N ASP A 229 0.42 10.67 -7.52
CA ASP A 229 -0.69 9.74 -7.33
C ASP A 229 -0.23 8.28 -7.32
N LEU A 230 0.81 7.95 -8.12
CA LEU A 230 1.39 6.61 -8.21
C LEU A 230 2.89 6.69 -8.50
N ILE A 231 3.71 6.64 -7.45
CA ILE A 231 5.17 6.81 -7.55
C ILE A 231 5.91 5.58 -8.09
N ARG A 232 5.34 4.38 -7.99
CA ARG A 232 6.04 3.11 -8.25
C ARG A 232 6.68 3.01 -9.63
N PRO A 233 6.04 3.40 -10.75
CA PRO A 233 6.70 3.40 -12.06
C PRO A 233 7.92 4.30 -12.08
N ALA A 234 7.83 5.51 -11.52
CA ALA A 234 8.93 6.48 -11.50
C ALA A 234 10.10 6.04 -10.61
N MET A 235 9.82 5.42 -9.47
CA MET A 235 10.84 5.05 -8.45
C MET A 235 11.51 3.71 -8.74
N TYR A 236 10.74 2.74 -9.22
CA TYR A 236 11.20 1.34 -9.36
C TYR A 236 11.17 0.83 -10.80
N GLY A 237 10.73 1.64 -11.78
CA GLY A 237 10.42 1.13 -13.11
C GLY A 237 9.29 0.09 -13.10
N ALA A 238 8.40 0.14 -12.08
CA ALA A 238 7.38 -0.87 -11.89
C ALA A 238 6.36 -0.84 -13.01
N TYR A 239 6.09 -2.02 -13.57
CA TYR A 239 5.02 -2.20 -14.55
C TYR A 239 3.66 -2.14 -13.86
N HIS A 240 2.73 -1.45 -14.51
CA HIS A 240 1.29 -1.53 -14.26
C HIS A 240 0.57 -1.70 -15.60
N HIS A 241 -0.41 -2.59 -15.66
CA HIS A 241 -1.23 -2.72 -16.86
C HIS A 241 -2.08 -1.46 -17.04
N ILE A 242 -2.25 -1.03 -18.30
CA ILE A 242 -3.04 0.15 -18.65
C ILE A 242 -4.13 -0.28 -19.63
N THR A 243 -5.38 0.00 -19.29
CA THR A 243 -6.52 -0.14 -20.20
C THR A 243 -6.97 1.22 -20.69
N VAL A 244 -7.14 1.35 -21.98
CA VAL A 244 -7.74 2.54 -22.62
C VAL A 244 -9.24 2.34 -22.67
N MET A 245 -10.01 3.20 -21.96
CA MET A 245 -11.48 3.08 -21.84
C MET A 245 -12.22 3.85 -22.93
N GLY A 246 -11.59 4.85 -23.54
CA GLY A 246 -12.24 5.85 -24.36
C GLY A 246 -12.84 7.00 -23.55
N GLN A 247 -13.48 7.95 -24.24
CA GLN A 247 -14.10 9.11 -23.59
C GLN A 247 -15.43 8.74 -22.93
N PRO A 248 -15.78 9.38 -21.80
CA PRO A 248 -17.10 9.19 -21.20
C PRO A 248 -18.24 9.47 -22.19
N GLY A 249 -19.08 8.47 -22.42
CA GLY A 249 -20.16 8.54 -23.41
C GLY A 249 -19.75 8.38 -24.88
N GLY A 250 -18.46 8.14 -25.15
CA GLY A 250 -17.90 7.81 -26.46
C GLY A 250 -17.88 6.31 -26.75
N ALA A 251 -17.05 5.93 -27.72
CA ALA A 251 -16.83 4.52 -28.07
C ALA A 251 -16.00 3.83 -26.97
N ASP A 252 -16.40 2.61 -26.61
CA ASP A 252 -15.60 1.74 -25.73
C ASP A 252 -14.35 1.28 -26.48
N LYS A 253 -13.17 1.54 -25.90
CA LYS A 253 -11.87 1.15 -26.44
C LYS A 253 -11.21 -0.01 -25.69
N THR A 254 -11.87 -0.59 -24.69
CA THR A 254 -11.27 -1.65 -23.86
C THR A 254 -10.84 -2.89 -24.65
N ALA A 255 -11.50 -3.16 -25.76
CA ALA A 255 -11.19 -4.26 -26.69
C ALA A 255 -10.64 -3.76 -28.05
N ALA A 256 -10.25 -2.47 -28.16
CA ALA A 256 -9.70 -1.95 -29.38
C ALA A 256 -8.33 -2.58 -29.71
N PRO A 257 -7.99 -2.73 -31.00
CA PRO A 257 -6.69 -3.29 -31.37
C PRO A 257 -5.54 -2.40 -30.89
N VAL A 258 -4.46 -3.02 -30.46
CA VAL A 258 -3.20 -2.35 -30.13
C VAL A 258 -2.55 -1.91 -31.44
N THR A 259 -2.35 -0.60 -31.62
CA THR A 259 -1.88 0.00 -32.87
C THR A 259 -0.72 0.95 -32.69
N ASP A 260 -0.51 1.46 -31.49
CA ASP A 260 0.44 2.54 -31.25
C ASP A 260 1.39 2.20 -30.09
N THR A 261 2.53 2.90 -30.02
CA THR A 261 3.51 2.77 -28.94
C THR A 261 3.70 4.13 -28.29
N TYR A 262 3.43 4.21 -26.98
CA TYR A 262 3.47 5.46 -26.24
C TYR A 262 4.35 5.40 -24.99
N ASP A 263 4.92 6.56 -24.62
CA ASP A 263 5.26 6.87 -23.24
C ASP A 263 4.05 7.58 -22.59
N ILE A 264 3.51 7.05 -21.50
CA ILE A 264 2.42 7.68 -20.74
C ILE A 264 3.04 8.51 -19.61
N THR A 265 2.84 9.83 -19.64
CA THR A 265 3.59 10.78 -18.80
C THR A 265 2.68 11.63 -17.92
N GLY A 266 3.14 11.90 -16.72
CA GLY A 266 2.55 12.92 -15.84
C GLY A 266 3.06 14.34 -16.20
N ASN A 267 2.81 15.26 -15.30
CA ASN A 267 3.01 16.70 -15.53
C ASN A 267 3.99 17.36 -14.53
N LEU A 268 4.81 16.54 -13.85
CA LEU A 268 5.87 17.04 -12.98
C LEU A 268 7.08 17.49 -13.79
N CYS A 269 7.95 18.31 -13.20
CA CYS A 269 9.25 18.65 -13.79
C CYS A 269 10.27 17.52 -13.71
N GLU A 270 9.88 16.36 -13.17
CA GLU A 270 10.70 15.15 -13.05
C GLU A 270 10.58 14.31 -14.34
N ASN A 271 11.70 14.05 -14.99
CA ASN A 271 11.70 13.29 -16.26
C ASN A 271 11.22 11.84 -16.09
N ASN A 272 11.35 11.28 -14.88
CA ASN A 272 10.86 9.93 -14.57
C ASN A 272 9.36 9.89 -14.23
N ASP A 273 8.65 11.01 -14.31
CA ASP A 273 7.19 11.05 -14.13
C ASP A 273 6.48 10.40 -15.33
N LYS A 274 6.66 9.08 -15.42
CA LYS A 274 6.15 8.23 -16.48
C LYS A 274 5.48 6.99 -15.89
N PHE A 275 4.24 6.75 -16.27
CA PHE A 275 3.49 5.54 -15.89
C PHE A 275 3.85 4.33 -16.77
N ALA A 276 4.28 4.60 -18.02
CA ALA A 276 4.73 3.59 -18.96
C ALA A 276 5.75 4.19 -19.94
N ILE A 277 6.65 3.35 -20.44
CA ILE A 277 7.65 3.67 -21.44
C ILE A 277 7.55 2.62 -22.54
N ASP A 278 7.55 3.08 -23.81
CA ASP A 278 7.46 2.23 -25.00
C ASP A 278 6.32 1.19 -24.90
N ARG A 279 5.15 1.63 -24.39
CA ARG A 279 3.99 0.78 -24.16
C ARG A 279 3.14 0.67 -25.42
N GLU A 280 2.94 -0.56 -25.88
CA GLU A 280 1.97 -0.86 -26.93
C GLU A 280 0.54 -0.78 -26.38
N LEU A 281 -0.28 0.09 -26.96
CA LEU A 281 -1.65 0.39 -26.54
C LEU A 281 -2.57 0.62 -27.75
N PRO A 282 -3.89 0.54 -27.58
CA PRO A 282 -4.83 1.08 -28.53
C PRO A 282 -4.61 2.57 -28.75
N HIS A 283 -5.02 3.08 -29.91
CA HIS A 283 -4.97 4.52 -30.20
C HIS A 283 -5.69 5.34 -29.12
N ILE A 284 -4.99 6.35 -28.59
CA ILE A 284 -5.48 7.22 -27.51
C ILE A 284 -5.82 8.59 -28.07
N ASP A 285 -7.09 8.99 -27.95
CA ASP A 285 -7.55 10.36 -28.24
C ASP A 285 -7.51 11.23 -26.98
N MET A 286 -7.33 12.54 -27.18
CA MET A 286 -7.42 13.49 -26.07
C MET A 286 -8.80 13.46 -25.43
N GLY A 287 -8.83 13.26 -24.12
CA GLY A 287 -10.07 13.08 -23.35
C GLY A 287 -10.39 11.62 -23.02
N ASP A 288 -9.68 10.65 -23.59
CA ASP A 288 -9.82 9.25 -23.20
C ASP A 288 -9.43 9.03 -21.76
N LEU A 289 -10.15 8.13 -21.09
CA LEU A 289 -9.79 7.65 -19.76
C LEU A 289 -8.85 6.45 -19.87
N LEU A 290 -7.81 6.50 -19.08
CA LEU A 290 -6.88 5.40 -18.90
C LEU A 290 -7.05 4.84 -17.48
N VAL A 291 -7.13 3.53 -17.37
CA VAL A 291 -7.16 2.81 -16.10
C VAL A 291 -5.81 2.13 -15.90
N ILE A 292 -5.08 2.56 -14.87
CA ILE A 292 -3.79 1.96 -14.47
C ILE A 292 -4.10 0.99 -13.33
N HIS A 293 -3.92 -0.30 -13.59
CA HIS A 293 -4.35 -1.39 -12.71
C HIS A 293 -3.38 -1.67 -11.56
N ASP A 294 -3.81 -2.50 -10.61
CA ASP A 294 -3.01 -3.07 -9.53
C ASP A 294 -2.38 -2.02 -8.59
N THR A 295 -3.11 -0.94 -8.32
CA THR A 295 -2.64 0.17 -7.49
C THR A 295 -3.22 0.18 -6.07
N GLY A 296 -3.96 -0.87 -5.66
CA GLY A 296 -4.60 -0.95 -4.35
C GLY A 296 -3.64 -1.08 -3.16
N ALA A 297 -2.37 -1.44 -3.43
CA ALA A 297 -1.30 -1.38 -2.45
C ALA A 297 -0.14 -0.55 -2.99
N HIS A 298 0.51 0.23 -2.11
CA HIS A 298 1.64 1.11 -2.48
C HIS A 298 1.30 2.14 -3.58
N GLY A 299 0.01 2.44 -3.77
CA GLY A 299 -0.50 3.51 -4.60
C GLY A 299 -0.63 4.79 -3.78
N TYR A 300 -1.84 5.15 -3.40
CA TYR A 300 -2.13 6.38 -2.64
C TYR A 300 -1.29 6.52 -1.36
N SER A 301 -1.02 5.44 -0.63
CA SER A 301 -0.24 5.46 0.61
C SER A 301 1.20 5.94 0.43
N MET A 302 1.80 5.77 -0.75
CA MET A 302 3.13 6.29 -1.10
C MET A 302 3.08 7.67 -1.76
N GLY A 303 1.90 8.27 -1.93
CA GLY A 303 1.73 9.57 -2.54
C GLY A 303 2.39 10.70 -1.73
N TYR A 304 2.76 11.75 -2.42
CA TYR A 304 3.47 12.91 -1.88
C TYR A 304 3.01 14.19 -2.61
N ASN A 305 3.52 15.34 -2.25
CA ASN A 305 3.32 16.58 -2.98
C ASN A 305 4.64 17.05 -3.59
N TYR A 306 4.64 17.27 -4.90
CA TYR A 306 5.77 17.83 -5.63
C TYR A 306 5.27 18.81 -6.69
N ASN A 307 6.03 19.84 -7.01
CA ASN A 307 5.63 20.98 -7.85
C ASN A 307 4.29 21.63 -7.42
N GLY A 308 3.92 21.53 -6.15
CA GLY A 308 2.65 22.02 -5.63
C GLY A 308 1.43 21.22 -6.13
N ARG A 309 1.61 20.03 -6.69
CA ARG A 309 0.50 19.15 -7.08
C ARG A 309 -0.23 18.62 -5.85
N LEU A 310 -1.53 18.67 -5.93
CA LEU A 310 -2.44 18.16 -4.91
C LEU A 310 -2.79 16.71 -5.21
N ARG A 311 -2.99 15.93 -4.15
CA ARG A 311 -3.30 14.50 -4.28
C ARG A 311 -4.74 14.28 -4.72
N SER A 312 -4.96 13.21 -5.48
CA SER A 312 -6.27 12.80 -6.00
C SER A 312 -7.25 12.36 -4.91
N ALA A 313 -8.51 12.17 -5.29
CA ALA A 313 -9.52 11.55 -4.45
C ALA A 313 -9.38 10.03 -4.44
N GLU A 314 -9.97 9.37 -3.43
CA GLU A 314 -10.20 7.92 -3.42
C GLU A 314 -11.69 7.62 -3.38
N VAL A 315 -12.12 6.72 -4.26
CA VAL A 315 -13.51 6.29 -4.40
C VAL A 315 -13.57 4.78 -4.20
N LEU A 316 -14.45 4.32 -3.33
CA LEU A 316 -14.74 2.91 -3.12
C LEU A 316 -15.87 2.48 -4.05
N LEU A 317 -15.57 1.58 -4.99
CA LEU A 317 -16.58 0.93 -5.82
C LEU A 317 -17.16 -0.26 -5.06
N ARG A 318 -18.48 -0.26 -4.88
CA ARG A 318 -19.19 -1.34 -4.17
C ARG A 318 -19.57 -2.47 -5.12
N PRO A 319 -19.80 -3.70 -4.60
CA PRO A 319 -20.21 -4.83 -5.43
C PRO A 319 -21.55 -4.63 -6.17
N ASP A 320 -22.42 -3.75 -5.68
CA ASP A 320 -23.68 -3.38 -6.32
C ASP A 320 -23.52 -2.32 -7.42
N GLY A 321 -22.28 -1.88 -7.70
CA GLY A 321 -21.97 -0.85 -8.69
C GLY A 321 -22.10 0.59 -8.16
N SER A 322 -22.49 0.79 -6.91
CA SER A 322 -22.48 2.12 -6.29
C SER A 322 -21.04 2.54 -5.95
N ALA A 323 -20.84 3.86 -5.81
CA ALA A 323 -19.51 4.42 -5.53
C ALA A 323 -19.57 5.41 -4.36
N ASP A 324 -18.67 5.24 -3.38
CA ASP A 324 -18.54 6.10 -2.22
C ASP A 324 -17.24 6.90 -2.28
N LEU A 325 -17.34 8.21 -2.12
CA LEU A 325 -16.15 9.05 -1.94
C LEU A 325 -15.59 8.82 -0.51
N ILE A 326 -14.59 7.97 -0.38
CA ILE A 326 -13.97 7.66 0.91
C ILE A 326 -12.87 8.66 1.29
N ARG A 327 -12.27 9.32 0.32
CA ARG A 327 -11.33 10.42 0.50
C ARG A 327 -11.52 11.45 -0.60
N ARG A 328 -11.77 12.71 -0.25
CA ARG A 328 -11.80 13.80 -1.24
C ARG A 328 -10.39 14.12 -1.74
N ALA A 329 -10.30 14.70 -2.92
CA ALA A 329 -9.05 15.30 -3.38
C ALA A 329 -8.58 16.42 -2.44
N GLU A 330 -7.26 16.59 -2.36
CA GLU A 330 -6.67 17.74 -1.65
C GLU A 330 -7.09 19.07 -2.30
N ARG A 331 -7.09 20.09 -1.49
CA ARG A 331 -7.34 21.48 -1.87
C ARG A 331 -6.17 22.34 -1.44
N PRO A 332 -5.96 23.54 -2.01
CA PRO A 332 -4.88 24.42 -1.61
C PRO A 332 -4.83 24.67 -0.10
N GLY A 333 -5.99 24.72 0.57
CA GLY A 333 -6.07 24.86 2.02
C GLY A 333 -5.45 23.70 2.80
N ASP A 334 -5.47 22.47 2.27
CA ASP A 334 -4.84 21.31 2.88
C ASP A 334 -3.32 21.39 2.73
N TYR A 335 -2.86 21.78 1.54
CA TYR A 335 -1.43 21.96 1.24
C TYR A 335 -0.79 23.04 2.12
N PHE A 336 -1.50 24.13 2.40
CA PHE A 336 -1.03 25.22 3.23
C PHE A 336 -1.36 25.07 4.73
N ALA A 337 -2.00 23.98 5.14
CA ALA A 337 -2.50 23.81 6.51
C ALA A 337 -1.41 23.91 7.59
N THR A 338 -0.17 23.55 7.25
CA THR A 338 0.99 23.57 8.16
C THR A 338 1.83 24.83 8.07
N LEU A 339 1.49 25.78 7.18
CA LEU A 339 2.22 27.04 7.07
C LEU A 339 1.77 28.02 8.16
N ASP A 340 2.68 28.36 9.06
CA ASP A 340 2.41 29.28 10.19
C ASP A 340 3.45 30.41 10.31
N VAL A 341 4.17 30.71 9.26
CA VAL A 341 5.44 31.44 9.39
C VAL A 341 5.33 32.95 9.14
N LEU A 342 4.35 33.39 8.34
CA LEU A 342 4.24 34.83 7.98
C LEU A 342 2.78 35.29 7.99
N PRO A 343 2.51 36.58 8.32
CA PRO A 343 1.18 37.17 8.19
C PRO A 343 0.57 36.97 6.79
N SER A 344 1.39 37.09 5.75
CA SER A 344 1.01 36.81 4.35
C SER A 344 0.62 35.31 4.11
N GLY A 345 1.27 34.37 4.78
CA GLY A 345 0.90 32.97 4.73
C GLY A 345 -0.43 32.69 5.40
N ARG A 346 -0.72 33.33 6.52
CA ARG A 346 -2.02 33.27 7.21
C ARG A 346 -3.15 33.85 6.37
N GLU A 347 -2.88 34.96 5.69
CA GLU A 347 -3.86 35.57 4.76
C GLU A 347 -4.12 34.66 3.53
N LEU A 348 -3.07 34.08 2.95
CA LEU A 348 -3.19 33.14 1.85
C LEU A 348 -3.98 31.90 2.27
N LEU A 349 -3.71 31.37 3.46
CA LEU A 349 -4.44 30.24 4.03
C LEU A 349 -5.92 30.57 4.26
N ALA A 350 -6.20 31.76 4.78
CA ALA A 350 -7.57 32.24 4.99
C ALA A 350 -8.32 32.38 3.66
N LYS A 351 -7.70 32.97 2.64
CA LYS A 351 -8.26 33.07 1.28
C LYS A 351 -8.51 31.70 0.66
N SER A 352 -7.53 30.80 0.75
CA SER A 352 -7.65 29.42 0.22
C SER A 352 -8.77 28.64 0.92
N ARG A 353 -8.92 28.76 2.24
CA ARG A 353 -10.03 28.15 3.00
C ARG A 353 -11.39 28.71 2.57
N ALA A 354 -11.48 30.02 2.38
CA ALA A 354 -12.69 30.68 1.92
C ALA A 354 -13.08 30.25 0.50
N GLU A 355 -12.09 30.14 -0.38
CA GLU A 355 -12.30 29.68 -1.77
C GLU A 355 -12.71 28.21 -1.83
N SER A 356 -12.07 27.36 -1.03
CA SER A 356 -12.44 25.95 -0.87
C SER A 356 -13.85 25.79 -0.32
N ALA A 357 -14.27 26.64 0.62
CA ALA A 357 -15.64 26.63 1.14
C ALA A 357 -16.66 27.08 0.07
N ARG A 358 -16.32 28.08 -0.75
CA ARG A 358 -17.17 28.54 -1.86
C ARG A 358 -17.34 27.45 -2.91
N ARG A 359 -16.25 26.76 -3.29
CA ARG A 359 -16.32 25.65 -4.24
C ARG A 359 -17.19 24.51 -3.70
N ARG A 360 -17.02 24.11 -2.44
CA ARG A 360 -17.92 23.11 -1.81
C ARG A 360 -19.39 23.50 -1.92
N ALA A 361 -19.71 24.73 -1.54
CA ALA A 361 -21.09 25.21 -1.63
C ALA A 361 -21.61 25.27 -3.07
N GLN A 362 -20.74 25.49 -4.05
CA GLN A 362 -21.07 25.45 -5.47
C GLN A 362 -21.30 24.02 -5.93
N ASP A 363 -20.42 23.08 -5.56
CA ASP A 363 -20.56 21.66 -5.89
C ASP A 363 -21.83 21.06 -5.30
N GLU A 364 -22.14 21.39 -4.04
CA GLU A 364 -23.40 20.99 -3.38
C GLU A 364 -24.64 21.56 -4.10
N ARG A 365 -24.58 22.81 -4.55
CA ARG A 365 -25.69 23.42 -5.32
C ARG A 365 -25.86 22.74 -6.68
N LEU A 366 -24.74 22.43 -7.37
CA LEU A 366 -24.77 21.72 -8.64
C LEU A 366 -25.32 20.30 -8.48
N ALA A 367 -24.91 19.60 -7.44
CA ALA A 367 -25.44 18.27 -7.13
C ALA A 367 -26.94 18.29 -6.83
N VAL A 368 -27.40 19.27 -6.03
CA VAL A 368 -28.84 19.47 -5.77
C VAL A 368 -29.58 19.83 -7.05
N ALA A 369 -29.05 20.72 -7.88
CA ALA A 369 -29.68 21.10 -9.16
C ALA A 369 -29.77 19.90 -10.12
N ALA A 370 -28.73 19.07 -10.19
CA ALA A 370 -28.73 17.85 -10.99
C ALA A 370 -29.84 16.86 -10.53
N GLN A 371 -29.96 16.66 -9.20
CA GLN A 371 -31.02 15.84 -8.63
C GLN A 371 -32.41 16.40 -8.94
N TRP A 372 -32.62 17.73 -8.87
CA TRP A 372 -33.86 18.38 -9.21
C TRP A 372 -34.22 18.22 -10.69
N ASN A 373 -33.27 18.50 -11.60
CA ASN A 373 -33.49 18.35 -13.02
C ASN A 373 -33.88 16.91 -13.38
N LYS A 374 -33.25 15.94 -12.74
CA LYS A 374 -33.60 14.53 -12.92
C LYS A 374 -34.98 14.18 -12.41
N ARG A 375 -35.38 14.70 -11.25
CA ARG A 375 -36.76 14.52 -10.76
C ARG A 375 -37.79 15.09 -11.71
N ILE A 376 -37.47 16.26 -12.30
CA ILE A 376 -38.35 16.90 -13.33
C ILE A 376 -38.44 16.00 -14.56
N GLN A 377 -37.30 15.50 -15.09
CA GLN A 377 -37.29 14.60 -16.25
C GLN A 377 -38.08 13.31 -16.02
N ILE A 378 -37.94 12.71 -14.83
CA ILE A 378 -38.72 11.52 -14.45
C ILE A 378 -40.23 11.85 -14.36
N ALA A 379 -40.58 12.98 -13.80
CA ALA A 379 -41.98 13.42 -13.71
C ALA A 379 -42.59 13.64 -15.10
N GLU A 380 -41.87 14.36 -15.97
CA GLU A 380 -42.30 14.59 -17.36
C GLU A 380 -42.38 13.30 -18.19
N ALA A 381 -41.45 12.36 -17.98
CA ALA A 381 -41.51 11.08 -18.65
C ALA A 381 -42.67 10.21 -18.16
N LYS A 382 -43.00 10.26 -16.87
CA LYS A 382 -44.20 9.61 -16.31
C LYS A 382 -45.50 10.19 -16.87
N GLU A 383 -45.62 11.52 -16.98
CA GLU A 383 -46.76 12.16 -17.61
C GLU A 383 -46.97 11.77 -19.08
N LYS A 384 -45.85 11.55 -19.80
CA LYS A 384 -45.86 11.15 -21.22
C LYS A 384 -45.94 9.63 -21.44
N ASN A 385 -46.09 8.84 -20.37
CA ASN A 385 -46.13 7.36 -20.41
C ASN A 385 -44.92 6.72 -21.12
N MET A 386 -43.71 7.35 -21.01
CA MET A 386 -42.46 6.89 -21.58
C MET A 386 -41.76 5.90 -20.64
N ASP A 387 -40.96 5.01 -21.21
CA ASP A 387 -40.14 4.07 -20.41
C ASP A 387 -39.03 4.80 -19.64
N ILE A 388 -39.14 4.80 -18.32
CA ILE A 388 -38.21 5.51 -17.39
C ILE A 388 -37.01 4.70 -16.94
N ARG A 389 -36.89 3.42 -17.32
CA ARG A 389 -35.81 2.50 -16.85
C ARG A 389 -34.43 3.03 -17.17
N ASN A 390 -34.25 3.66 -18.33
CA ASN A 390 -32.97 4.27 -18.72
C ASN A 390 -32.65 5.57 -17.99
N LEU A 391 -33.68 6.27 -17.47
CA LEU A 391 -33.50 7.51 -16.69
C LEU A 391 -33.22 7.21 -15.20
N GLU A 392 -33.70 6.10 -14.68
CA GLU A 392 -33.42 5.64 -13.31
C GLU A 392 -32.05 4.99 -13.20
N GLY A 393 -31.58 4.29 -14.24
CA GLY A 393 -30.26 3.64 -14.29
C GLY A 393 -29.06 4.59 -14.37
N SER A 394 -29.21 5.84 -14.80
CA SER A 394 -28.13 6.83 -14.92
C SER A 394 -27.87 7.64 -13.63
N ILE A 395 -28.21 7.10 -12.44
CA ILE A 395 -27.99 7.77 -11.15
C ILE A 395 -26.58 7.55 -10.61
N VAL A 396 -25.78 6.74 -11.29
CA VAL A 396 -24.44 6.39 -10.87
C VAL A 396 -23.44 6.83 -11.94
N ALA A 397 -22.94 8.03 -11.85
CA ALA A 397 -21.68 8.52 -12.37
C ALA A 397 -21.25 9.75 -11.55
#